data_c9300f294d90d9bf66825f426dabb2b0
#
_entry.id   c9300f294d90d9bf66825f426dabb2b0
#
_cell.length_a   1.000
_cell.length_b   1.000
_cell.length_c   1.000
_cell.angle_alpha   90.00
_cell.angle_beta   90.00
_cell.angle_gamma   90.00
#
_symmetry.space_group_name_H-M   'P 1'
#
loop_
_entity.id
_entity.type
_entity.pdbx_description
1 polymer ?
#
loop_
_entity_poly.entity_id
_entity_poly.type
_entity_poly.pdbx_seq_one_letter_code
_entity_poly.pdbx_strand_id
1 'polypeptide(L)'
;SRRFGIDWMVTTDHGGPNHSKVHLNHAYPELLESREVVPEVIQFLGMEFDTPAADHTSLIFPQTDAEIQDLVQIEATFNRRESWPVDPLRNTPSQMLSALSAMKELSAPPLLIAHHPSRSATAYRKYGMTTPREMRSWNDLAPKIAIGMEGAPGHQAIAQSRARFEPSKLTQFLGESRPRGIYGSALGGYPTMGGFDQMTAVVGGFWDSMLGEGRRWWITANSDSHTHWSDGGADFWPGEYSKTYV
;
A
#
# COMPACT_ATOMS: atom_id res chain seq x y z
N SER A 1 15.03 7.31 -5.87
CA SER A 1 15.39 5.98 -5.37
C SER A 1 16.89 5.79 -5.24
N ARG A 2 17.69 5.89 -6.32
CA ARG A 2 19.15 5.77 -6.30
C ARG A 2 19.84 6.68 -5.26
N ARG A 3 19.41 7.95 -5.16
CA ARG A 3 19.94 8.94 -4.20
C ARG A 3 19.86 8.45 -2.75
N PHE A 4 18.85 7.67 -2.41
CA PHE A 4 18.63 7.14 -1.06
C PHE A 4 19.16 5.71 -0.87
N GLY A 5 19.90 5.17 -1.86
CA GLY A 5 20.58 3.89 -1.77
C GLY A 5 19.61 2.71 -1.62
N ILE A 6 18.56 2.66 -2.45
CA ILE A 6 17.69 1.49 -2.53
C ILE A 6 18.14 0.60 -3.69
N ASP A 7 18.18 -0.70 -3.45
CA ASP A 7 18.58 -1.73 -4.41
C ASP A 7 17.39 -2.25 -5.20
N TRP A 8 16.17 -2.11 -4.64
CA TRP A 8 14.93 -2.52 -5.29
C TRP A 8 13.78 -1.59 -4.91
N MET A 9 12.79 -1.50 -5.79
CA MET A 9 11.56 -0.75 -5.56
C MET A 9 10.37 -1.41 -6.23
N VAL A 10 9.18 -1.05 -5.79
CA VAL A 10 7.92 -1.41 -6.41
C VAL A 10 7.19 -0.14 -6.80
N THR A 11 6.70 -0.07 -8.04
CA THR A 11 5.73 0.95 -8.45
C THR A 11 4.34 0.49 -8.01
N THR A 12 3.60 1.33 -7.30
CA THR A 12 2.29 0.96 -6.75
C THR A 12 1.27 2.08 -7.01
N ASP A 13 1.00 2.34 -8.27
CA ASP A 13 0.01 3.35 -8.65
C ASP A 13 -1.37 2.99 -8.12
N HIS A 14 -2.12 4.02 -7.71
CA HIS A 14 -3.50 3.86 -7.26
C HIS A 14 -4.39 3.28 -8.35
N GLY A 15 -5.37 2.46 -7.95
CA GLY A 15 -6.48 2.09 -8.81
C GLY A 15 -7.47 3.24 -9.05
N GLY A 16 -8.49 2.97 -9.85
CA GLY A 16 -9.55 3.93 -10.16
C GLY A 16 -10.39 3.45 -11.33
N PRO A 17 -11.37 4.25 -11.79
CA PRO A 17 -12.21 3.87 -12.91
C PRO A 17 -11.41 3.62 -14.19
N ASN A 18 -11.50 2.39 -14.74
CA ASN A 18 -10.74 1.93 -15.90
C ASN A 18 -9.22 2.05 -15.77
N HIS A 19 -8.69 2.00 -14.54
CA HIS A 19 -7.27 2.24 -14.29
C HIS A 19 -6.39 1.09 -14.79
N SER A 20 -6.94 -0.12 -14.94
CA SER A 20 -6.27 -1.23 -15.60
C SER A 20 -5.75 -0.88 -17.01
N LYS A 21 -6.46 0.01 -17.73
CA LYS A 21 -5.99 0.55 -19.02
C LYS A 21 -4.85 1.57 -18.87
N VAL A 22 -4.83 2.30 -17.77
CA VAL A 22 -3.72 3.23 -17.46
C VAL A 22 -2.46 2.44 -17.15
N HIS A 23 -2.55 1.39 -16.35
CA HIS A 23 -1.43 0.48 -16.13
C HIS A 23 -0.87 -0.08 -17.43
N LEU A 24 -1.75 -0.60 -18.31
CA LEU A 24 -1.33 -1.20 -19.57
C LEU A 24 -0.68 -0.19 -20.51
N ASN A 25 -1.29 0.99 -20.69
CA ASN A 25 -0.96 1.90 -21.77
C ASN A 25 0.03 3.02 -21.39
N HIS A 26 0.20 3.25 -20.08
CA HIS A 26 1.04 4.35 -19.57
C HIS A 26 2.03 3.88 -18.50
N ALA A 27 1.59 3.42 -17.35
CA ALA A 27 2.47 3.13 -16.23
C ALA A 27 3.50 2.02 -16.56
N TYR A 28 3.08 0.95 -17.23
CA TYR A 28 3.98 -0.13 -17.58
C TYR A 28 5.03 0.24 -18.64
N PRO A 29 4.71 0.93 -19.74
CA PRO A 29 5.72 1.47 -20.65
C PRO A 29 6.75 2.37 -19.96
N GLU A 30 6.32 3.26 -19.05
CA GLU A 30 7.22 4.10 -18.26
C GLU A 30 8.12 3.29 -17.32
N LEU A 31 7.58 2.22 -16.71
CA LEU A 31 8.37 1.29 -15.90
C LEU A 31 9.43 0.57 -16.72
N LEU A 32 9.11 0.13 -17.94
CA LEU A 32 10.09 -0.52 -18.83
C LEU A 32 11.21 0.45 -19.21
N GLU A 33 10.87 1.69 -19.58
CA GLU A 33 11.87 2.73 -19.84
C GLU A 33 12.74 2.99 -18.60
N SER A 34 12.14 3.07 -17.41
CA SER A 34 12.86 3.25 -16.16
C SER A 34 13.82 2.10 -15.86
N ARG A 35 13.42 0.85 -16.14
CA ARG A 35 14.30 -0.33 -16.00
C ARG A 35 15.52 -0.26 -16.92
N GLU A 36 15.37 0.29 -18.12
CA GLU A 36 16.48 0.49 -19.06
C GLU A 36 17.43 1.61 -18.62
N VAL A 37 16.87 2.72 -18.12
CA VAL A 37 17.64 3.92 -17.71
C VAL A 37 18.34 3.74 -16.37
N VAL A 38 17.76 2.95 -15.46
CA VAL A 38 18.28 2.73 -14.08
C VAL A 38 18.37 1.22 -13.78
N PRO A 39 19.22 0.48 -14.52
CA PRO A 39 19.30 -0.99 -14.40
C PRO A 39 19.89 -1.46 -13.07
N GLU A 40 20.54 -0.58 -12.32
CA GLU A 40 21.11 -0.90 -11.00
C GLU A 40 20.06 -1.00 -9.87
N VAL A 41 18.82 -0.58 -10.11
CA VAL A 41 17.70 -0.72 -9.18
C VAL A 41 16.74 -1.76 -9.74
N ILE A 42 16.50 -2.84 -9.00
CA ILE A 42 15.48 -3.83 -9.39
C ILE A 42 14.10 -3.20 -9.22
N GLN A 43 13.33 -3.12 -10.30
CA GLN A 43 12.05 -2.42 -10.30
C GLN A 43 10.91 -3.41 -10.58
N PHE A 44 10.10 -3.69 -9.56
CA PHE A 44 8.94 -4.57 -9.70
C PHE A 44 7.70 -3.78 -10.13
N LEU A 45 6.90 -4.40 -11.00
CA LEU A 45 5.56 -3.94 -11.30
C LEU A 45 4.65 -4.23 -10.11
N GLY A 46 3.84 -3.27 -9.74
CA GLY A 46 2.85 -3.45 -8.68
C GLY A 46 1.70 -2.46 -8.84
N MET A 47 0.80 -2.47 -7.87
CA MET A 47 -0.27 -1.49 -7.75
C MET A 47 -0.70 -1.31 -6.30
N GLU A 48 -1.19 -0.13 -5.97
CA GLU A 48 -1.98 0.06 -4.77
C GLU A 48 -3.43 -0.34 -5.08
N PHE A 49 -3.73 -1.60 -4.78
CA PHE A 49 -5.02 -2.22 -5.08
C PHE A 49 -6.10 -1.70 -4.14
N ASP A 50 -7.16 -1.14 -4.70
CA ASP A 50 -8.36 -0.78 -3.95
C ASP A 50 -9.08 -2.06 -3.51
N THR A 51 -8.69 -2.54 -2.37
CA THR A 51 -9.03 -3.88 -1.88
C THR A 51 -10.53 -4.00 -1.56
N PRO A 52 -11.22 -5.00 -2.10
CA PRO A 52 -12.61 -5.26 -1.72
C PRO A 52 -12.78 -5.42 -0.20
N ALA A 53 -13.73 -4.69 0.38
CA ALA A 53 -14.10 -4.67 1.80
C ALA A 53 -12.99 -4.26 2.79
N ALA A 54 -11.86 -3.75 2.30
CA ALA A 54 -10.77 -3.27 3.14
C ALA A 54 -10.26 -1.90 2.67
N ASP A 55 -9.16 -1.42 3.24
CA ASP A 55 -8.40 -0.28 2.72
C ASP A 55 -7.57 -0.73 1.52
N HIS A 56 -6.37 -0.25 1.32
CA HIS A 56 -5.53 -0.64 0.20
C HIS A 56 -4.63 -1.84 0.54
N THR A 57 -4.19 -2.54 -0.50
CA THR A 57 -3.07 -3.48 -0.42
C THR A 57 -2.10 -3.24 -1.56
N SER A 58 -0.80 -3.40 -1.31
CA SER A 58 0.17 -3.46 -2.39
C SER A 58 0.15 -4.85 -3.00
N LEU A 59 -0.08 -4.93 -4.31
CA LEU A 59 0.22 -6.10 -5.13
C LEU A 59 1.59 -5.93 -5.76
N ILE A 60 2.43 -6.96 -5.67
CA ILE A 60 3.80 -6.96 -6.20
C ILE A 60 3.93 -8.16 -7.12
N PHE A 61 4.09 -7.91 -8.42
CA PHE A 61 4.20 -8.96 -9.41
C PHE A 61 5.66 -9.35 -9.66
N PRO A 62 5.99 -10.65 -9.74
CA PRO A 62 7.30 -11.10 -10.18
C PRO A 62 7.58 -10.61 -11.61
N GLN A 63 8.83 -10.29 -11.90
CA GLN A 63 9.24 -9.91 -13.26
C GLN A 63 9.14 -11.12 -14.20
N THR A 64 8.12 -11.13 -15.02
CA THR A 64 7.85 -12.15 -16.05
C THR A 64 7.27 -11.48 -17.28
N ASP A 65 7.26 -12.19 -18.40
CA ASP A 65 6.62 -11.68 -19.63
C ASP A 65 5.10 -11.47 -19.48
N ALA A 66 4.49 -12.09 -18.47
CA ALA A 66 3.05 -11.98 -18.19
C ALA A 66 2.70 -10.93 -17.13
N GLU A 67 3.70 -10.28 -16.47
CA GLU A 67 3.45 -9.44 -15.29
C GLU A 67 2.37 -8.37 -15.50
N ILE A 68 2.36 -7.71 -16.66
CA ILE A 68 1.36 -6.67 -16.96
C ILE A 68 -0.01 -7.26 -17.25
N GLN A 69 -0.10 -8.38 -17.98
CA GLN A 69 -1.36 -9.03 -18.27
C GLN A 69 -2.01 -9.59 -17.00
N ASP A 70 -1.20 -10.15 -16.12
CA ASP A 70 -1.64 -10.66 -14.82
C ASP A 70 -2.16 -9.52 -13.93
N LEU A 71 -1.44 -8.39 -13.85
CA LEU A 71 -1.89 -7.22 -13.11
C LEU A 71 -3.23 -6.70 -13.66
N VAL A 72 -3.30 -6.45 -14.97
CA VAL A 72 -4.49 -5.92 -15.63
C VAL A 72 -5.70 -6.85 -15.44
N GLN A 73 -5.50 -8.15 -15.53
CA GLN A 73 -6.57 -9.12 -15.30
C GLN A 73 -7.12 -9.05 -13.87
N ILE A 74 -6.24 -9.00 -12.87
CA ILE A 74 -6.62 -8.90 -11.45
C ILE A 74 -7.30 -7.56 -11.17
N GLU A 75 -6.72 -6.46 -11.63
CA GLU A 75 -7.27 -5.12 -11.43
C GLU A 75 -8.64 -4.96 -12.08
N ALA A 76 -8.75 -5.23 -13.38
CA ALA A 76 -10.01 -5.09 -14.12
C ALA A 76 -11.15 -5.91 -13.52
N THR A 77 -10.82 -7.10 -12.97
CA THR A 77 -11.83 -8.00 -12.43
C THR A 77 -12.20 -7.68 -11.00
N PHE A 78 -11.24 -7.34 -10.15
CA PHE A 78 -11.42 -7.33 -8.71
C PHE A 78 -11.21 -5.98 -8.02
N ASN A 79 -10.51 -5.00 -8.62
CA ASN A 79 -10.36 -3.70 -8.00
C ASN A 79 -11.73 -3.07 -7.75
N ARG A 80 -12.01 -2.67 -6.49
CA ARG A 80 -13.35 -2.18 -6.12
C ARG A 80 -13.73 -0.86 -6.80
N ARG A 81 -12.76 -0.08 -7.29
CA ARG A 81 -12.98 1.22 -7.95
C ARG A 81 -12.85 1.17 -9.46
N GLU A 82 -12.55 0.03 -10.05
CA GLU A 82 -12.35 -0.09 -11.50
C GLU A 82 -13.58 0.29 -12.33
N SER A 83 -14.80 0.00 -11.83
CA SER A 83 -16.03 0.32 -12.55
C SER A 83 -16.54 1.74 -12.28
N TRP A 84 -17.13 2.36 -13.31
CA TRP A 84 -17.88 3.60 -13.17
C TRP A 84 -19.23 3.48 -13.92
N PRO A 85 -20.39 3.73 -13.28
CA PRO A 85 -20.54 4.03 -11.85
C PRO A 85 -20.03 2.92 -10.93
N VAL A 86 -19.75 3.27 -9.69
CA VAL A 86 -19.23 2.30 -8.70
C VAL A 86 -20.20 1.14 -8.51
N ASP A 87 -19.71 -0.09 -8.67
CA ASP A 87 -20.47 -1.30 -8.41
C ASP A 87 -20.22 -1.76 -6.96
N PRO A 88 -21.23 -1.70 -6.08
CA PRO A 88 -21.08 -2.12 -4.69
C PRO A 88 -20.79 -3.61 -4.53
N LEU A 89 -21.11 -4.46 -5.51
CA LEU A 89 -20.80 -5.89 -5.48
C LEU A 89 -19.30 -6.17 -5.56
N ARG A 90 -18.54 -5.23 -6.10
CA ARG A 90 -17.06 -5.30 -6.13
C ARG A 90 -16.43 -5.06 -4.76
N ASN A 91 -17.16 -4.50 -3.80
CA ASN A 91 -16.64 -4.13 -2.48
C ASN A 91 -17.17 -5.05 -1.37
N THR A 92 -16.90 -6.34 -1.50
CA THR A 92 -17.33 -7.36 -0.54
C THR A 92 -16.18 -8.27 -0.10
N PRO A 93 -16.23 -8.85 1.12
CA PRO A 93 -15.21 -9.82 1.56
C PRO A 93 -15.10 -11.04 0.62
N SER A 94 -16.21 -11.50 0.06
CA SER A 94 -16.22 -12.61 -0.90
C SER A 94 -15.48 -12.26 -2.18
N GLN A 95 -15.60 -11.02 -2.66
CA GLN A 95 -14.88 -10.54 -3.83
C GLN A 95 -13.35 -10.54 -3.58
N MET A 96 -12.93 -10.15 -2.38
CA MET A 96 -11.50 -10.25 -2.02
C MET A 96 -10.98 -11.69 -1.99
N LEU A 97 -11.75 -12.62 -1.44
CA LEU A 97 -11.37 -14.03 -1.46
C LEU A 97 -11.34 -14.60 -2.87
N SER A 98 -12.25 -14.17 -3.75
CA SER A 98 -12.23 -14.53 -5.18
C SER A 98 -10.98 -13.98 -5.88
N ALA A 99 -10.57 -12.76 -5.56
CA ALA A 99 -9.33 -12.16 -6.07
C ALA A 99 -8.10 -12.99 -5.66
N LEU A 100 -8.00 -13.37 -4.39
CA LEU A 100 -6.91 -14.23 -3.92
C LEU A 100 -6.93 -15.61 -4.58
N SER A 101 -8.10 -16.17 -4.80
CA SER A 101 -8.22 -17.44 -5.53
C SER A 101 -7.73 -17.31 -6.98
N ALA A 102 -8.11 -16.23 -7.66
CA ALA A 102 -7.61 -15.94 -9.01
C ALA A 102 -6.09 -15.74 -9.05
N MET A 103 -5.53 -15.01 -8.07
CA MET A 103 -4.09 -14.80 -7.96
C MET A 103 -3.33 -16.13 -7.77
N LYS A 104 -3.90 -17.11 -7.07
CA LYS A 104 -3.29 -18.44 -6.90
C LYS A 104 -3.17 -19.24 -8.19
N GLU A 105 -4.04 -18.99 -9.15
CA GLU A 105 -4.07 -19.68 -10.45
C GLU A 105 -3.07 -19.07 -11.46
N LEU A 106 -2.50 -17.92 -11.17
CA LEU A 106 -1.47 -17.31 -12.02
C LEU A 106 -0.20 -18.18 -12.03
N SER A 107 0.50 -18.20 -13.14
CA SER A 107 1.76 -18.95 -13.26
C SER A 107 2.86 -18.43 -12.34
N ALA A 108 2.84 -17.13 -12.05
CA ALA A 108 3.72 -16.43 -11.13
C ALA A 108 2.87 -15.55 -10.20
N PRO A 109 2.30 -16.12 -9.11
CA PRO A 109 1.43 -15.36 -8.21
C PRO A 109 2.10 -14.13 -7.60
N PRO A 110 1.38 -13.00 -7.49
CA PRO A 110 1.90 -11.80 -6.84
C PRO A 110 2.02 -11.98 -5.32
N LEU A 111 2.77 -11.07 -4.69
CA LEU A 111 2.70 -10.87 -3.25
C LEU A 111 1.64 -9.80 -2.94
N LEU A 112 0.93 -9.98 -1.82
CA LEU A 112 -0.04 -9.04 -1.29
C LEU A 112 0.36 -8.62 0.11
N ILE A 113 0.49 -7.30 0.32
CA ILE A 113 0.86 -6.67 1.59
C ILE A 113 -0.22 -5.65 1.94
N ALA A 114 -0.84 -5.76 3.12
CA ALA A 114 -1.83 -4.79 3.58
C ALA A 114 -1.17 -3.41 3.75
N HIS A 115 -1.64 -2.42 3.00
CA HIS A 115 -1.08 -1.06 2.95
C HIS A 115 -1.66 -0.21 4.08
N HIS A 116 -0.84 0.61 4.75
CA HIS A 116 -1.21 1.50 5.87
C HIS A 116 -2.42 0.99 6.69
N PRO A 117 -2.33 -0.20 7.31
CA PRO A 117 -3.51 -0.97 7.77
C PRO A 117 -4.35 -0.27 8.84
N SER A 118 -3.78 0.69 9.58
CA SER A 118 -4.51 1.47 10.57
C SER A 118 -4.92 2.86 10.09
N ARG A 119 -4.72 3.23 8.82
CA ARG A 119 -5.03 4.59 8.34
C ARG A 119 -6.46 5.02 8.67
N SER A 120 -7.41 4.14 8.49
CA SER A 120 -8.84 4.38 8.75
C SER A 120 -9.30 4.03 10.17
N ALA A 121 -8.38 3.74 11.08
CA ALA A 121 -8.71 3.44 12.49
C ALA A 121 -9.28 4.68 13.20
N THR A 122 -10.21 4.43 14.12
CA THR A 122 -10.95 5.50 14.83
C THR A 122 -10.35 5.91 16.16
N ALA A 123 -9.46 5.10 16.71
CA ALA A 123 -8.80 5.34 18.00
C ALA A 123 -7.64 4.36 18.19
N TYR A 124 -6.84 4.60 19.23
CA TYR A 124 -5.82 3.66 19.69
C TYR A 124 -6.42 2.28 20.01
N ARG A 125 -5.78 1.23 19.50
CA ARG A 125 -6.26 -0.16 19.56
C ARG A 125 -7.63 -0.42 18.91
N LYS A 126 -8.07 0.48 18.04
CA LYS A 126 -9.20 0.23 17.15
C LYS A 126 -8.70 -0.06 15.75
N TYR A 127 -9.46 -0.84 15.03
CA TYR A 127 -9.14 -1.17 13.64
C TYR A 127 -9.96 -0.29 12.70
N GLY A 128 -9.41 -0.05 11.52
CA GLY A 128 -10.08 0.66 10.44
C GLY A 128 -10.82 -0.27 9.50
N MET A 129 -10.78 0.06 8.22
CA MET A 129 -11.38 -0.75 7.17
C MET A 129 -10.65 -2.10 6.99
N THR A 130 -9.33 -2.12 7.20
CA THR A 130 -8.55 -3.36 7.22
C THR A 130 -8.53 -3.91 8.64
N THR A 131 -9.05 -5.10 8.83
CA THR A 131 -9.19 -5.71 10.16
C THR A 131 -8.32 -6.95 10.34
N PRO A 132 -7.97 -7.32 11.59
CA PRO A 132 -7.30 -8.59 11.89
C PRO A 132 -8.01 -9.83 11.34
N ARG A 133 -9.33 -9.81 11.28
CA ARG A 133 -10.13 -10.92 10.77
C ARG A 133 -9.92 -11.09 9.27
N GLU A 134 -9.95 -10.00 8.53
CA GLU A 134 -9.74 -10.01 7.08
C GLU A 134 -8.34 -10.49 6.73
N MET A 135 -7.31 -9.91 7.36
CA MET A 135 -5.92 -10.30 7.11
C MET A 135 -5.65 -11.78 7.43
N ARG A 136 -6.27 -12.32 8.49
CA ARG A 136 -6.22 -13.76 8.78
C ARG A 136 -6.89 -14.57 7.68
N SER A 137 -8.09 -14.16 7.25
CA SER A 137 -8.81 -14.86 6.19
C SER A 137 -8.03 -14.89 4.88
N TRP A 138 -7.34 -13.81 4.55
CA TRP A 138 -6.47 -13.73 3.38
C TRP A 138 -5.27 -14.67 3.49
N ASN A 139 -4.59 -14.65 4.64
CA ASN A 139 -3.44 -15.53 4.89
C ASN A 139 -3.86 -17.00 4.99
N ASP A 140 -5.02 -17.32 5.55
CA ASP A 140 -5.57 -18.69 5.60
C ASP A 140 -5.82 -19.24 4.19
N LEU A 141 -6.38 -18.42 3.29
CA LEU A 141 -6.68 -18.83 1.92
C LEU A 141 -5.41 -18.90 1.05
N ALA A 142 -4.52 -17.93 1.20
CA ALA A 142 -3.37 -17.75 0.31
C ALA A 142 -2.09 -17.36 1.09
N PRO A 143 -1.52 -18.25 1.92
CA PRO A 143 -0.41 -17.91 2.83
C PRO A 143 0.91 -17.59 2.13
N LYS A 144 1.01 -17.85 0.82
CA LYS A 144 2.17 -17.47 0.00
C LYS A 144 1.97 -16.17 -0.78
N ILE A 145 0.73 -15.64 -0.79
CA ILE A 145 0.34 -14.41 -1.46
C ILE A 145 0.13 -13.32 -0.43
N ALA A 146 -0.84 -13.48 0.47
CA ALA A 146 -1.11 -12.54 1.55
C ALA A 146 -0.13 -12.77 2.70
N ILE A 147 1.03 -12.11 2.63
CA ILE A 147 2.20 -12.46 3.44
C ILE A 147 2.55 -11.44 4.52
N GLY A 148 1.88 -10.26 4.53
CA GLY A 148 2.31 -9.23 5.46
C GLY A 148 1.50 -7.95 5.40
N MET A 149 2.04 -6.97 6.09
CA MET A 149 1.48 -5.63 6.14
C MET A 149 2.58 -4.57 6.18
N GLU A 150 2.23 -3.37 5.83
CA GLU A 150 3.04 -2.19 6.03
C GLU A 150 3.16 -1.90 7.53
N GLY A 151 4.35 -2.12 8.06
CA GLY A 151 4.63 -1.90 9.49
C GLY A 151 5.05 -0.47 9.80
N ALA A 152 5.61 0.23 8.81
CA ALA A 152 6.06 1.61 8.93
C ALA A 152 5.67 2.41 7.66
N PRO A 153 4.42 2.88 7.56
CA PRO A 153 3.90 3.61 6.41
C PRO A 153 4.37 5.07 6.42
N GLY A 154 5.14 5.46 5.41
CA GLY A 154 5.78 6.78 5.34
C GLY A 154 4.78 7.92 5.23
N HIS A 155 3.82 7.84 4.32
CA HIS A 155 2.82 8.89 4.13
C HIS A 155 1.93 9.11 5.36
N GLN A 156 1.56 8.04 6.06
CA GLN A 156 0.82 8.12 7.33
C GLN A 156 1.67 8.79 8.44
N ALA A 157 2.99 8.64 8.41
CA ALA A 157 3.90 9.22 9.39
C ALA A 157 4.22 10.69 9.15
N ILE A 158 4.04 11.19 7.93
CA ILE A 158 4.46 12.53 7.51
C ILE A 158 3.86 13.64 8.36
N ALA A 159 2.60 13.50 8.75
CA ALA A 159 1.90 14.48 9.57
C ALA A 159 2.53 14.65 10.96
N GLN A 160 3.12 13.59 11.52
CA GLN A 160 3.80 13.63 12.81
C GLN A 160 5.18 14.27 12.73
N SER A 161 5.97 13.92 11.72
CA SER A 161 7.33 14.44 11.60
C SER A 161 7.34 15.93 11.25
N ARG A 162 6.49 16.38 10.37
CA ARG A 162 6.46 17.76 9.88
C ARG A 162 5.64 18.72 10.73
N ALA A 163 4.52 18.30 11.30
CA ALA A 163 3.75 19.11 12.20
C ALA A 163 4.53 19.49 13.48
N ARG A 164 5.51 18.69 13.87
CA ARG A 164 6.40 19.02 14.98
C ARG A 164 7.42 20.12 14.63
N PHE A 165 7.87 20.18 13.38
CA PHE A 165 8.94 21.10 12.98
C PHE A 165 8.41 22.39 12.33
N GLU A 166 7.32 22.33 11.57
CA GLU A 166 6.78 23.48 10.85
C GLU A 166 5.23 23.43 10.71
N PRO A 167 4.47 23.64 11.79
CA PRO A 167 2.99 23.56 11.74
C PRO A 167 2.36 24.51 10.71
N SER A 168 2.98 25.69 10.49
CA SER A 168 2.48 26.71 9.53
C SER A 168 2.61 26.26 8.07
N LYS A 169 3.66 25.55 7.72
CA LYS A 169 3.85 25.03 6.35
C LYS A 169 2.89 23.90 6.04
N LEU A 170 2.58 23.07 7.03
CA LEU A 170 1.58 22.01 6.86
C LEU A 170 0.19 22.59 6.59
N THR A 171 -0.21 23.63 7.31
CA THR A 171 -1.48 24.33 7.10
C THR A 171 -1.52 24.99 5.72
N GLN A 172 -0.42 25.62 5.30
CA GLN A 172 -0.32 26.24 3.97
C GLN A 172 -0.42 25.22 2.84
N PHE A 173 0.16 24.03 3.01
CA PHE A 173 0.11 22.97 2.00
C PHE A 173 -1.28 22.34 1.88
N LEU A 174 -1.96 22.11 2.99
CA LEU A 174 -3.24 21.40 3.03
C LEU A 174 -4.44 22.28 2.71
N GLY A 175 -4.26 23.62 2.72
CA GLY A 175 -5.36 24.58 2.63
C GLY A 175 -6.29 24.52 3.84
N GLU A 176 -6.93 25.63 4.14
CA GLU A 176 -7.85 25.76 5.29
C GLU A 176 -9.15 24.95 5.15
N SER A 177 -9.43 24.45 3.95
CA SER A 177 -10.73 23.86 3.58
C SER A 177 -10.81 22.34 3.66
N ARG A 178 -9.70 21.63 3.96
CA ARG A 178 -9.79 20.19 4.19
C ARG A 178 -10.09 19.91 5.66
N PRO A 179 -11.20 19.21 5.96
CA PRO A 179 -11.44 18.77 7.33
C PRO A 179 -10.18 18.03 7.79
N ARG A 180 -9.66 18.43 8.97
CA ARG A 180 -8.65 17.65 9.65
C ARG A 180 -9.15 16.21 9.63
N GLY A 181 -8.37 15.30 9.09
CA GLY A 181 -8.71 13.89 9.09
C GLY A 181 -9.19 13.56 10.50
N ILE A 182 -10.25 12.81 10.60
CA ILE A 182 -11.05 12.58 11.81
C ILE A 182 -10.19 12.30 13.06
N TYR A 183 -8.89 12.05 12.89
CA TYR A 183 -7.96 11.59 13.94
C TYR A 183 -6.68 12.44 14.09
N GLY A 184 -6.66 13.65 13.58
CA GLY A 184 -5.56 14.58 13.82
C GLY A 184 -4.40 14.51 12.83
N SER A 185 -4.42 13.61 11.86
CA SER A 185 -3.52 13.62 10.72
C SER A 185 -4.15 14.43 9.58
N ALA A 186 -3.49 15.49 9.17
CA ALA A 186 -3.95 16.33 8.08
C ALA A 186 -3.87 15.64 6.71
N LEU A 187 -3.09 14.56 6.58
CA LEU A 187 -2.87 13.79 5.34
C LEU A 187 -3.58 12.43 5.32
N GLY A 188 -4.41 12.17 6.29
CA GLY A 188 -5.29 11.03 6.25
C GLY A 188 -4.87 9.88 7.12
N GLY A 189 -5.50 9.79 8.25
CA GLY A 189 -5.58 8.60 9.00
C GLY A 189 -5.04 8.66 10.42
N TYR A 190 -5.12 7.55 11.09
CA TYR A 190 -4.67 7.40 12.45
C TYR A 190 -3.14 7.57 12.52
N PRO A 191 -2.61 8.37 13.46
CA PRO A 191 -1.18 8.65 13.52
C PRO A 191 -0.35 7.40 13.82
N THR A 192 0.85 7.36 13.27
CA THR A 192 1.83 6.31 13.59
C THR A 192 2.39 6.50 15.00
N MET A 193 2.92 5.44 15.57
CA MET A 193 3.62 5.41 16.85
C MET A 193 5.13 5.39 16.63
N GLY A 194 5.73 6.58 16.56
CA GLY A 194 7.16 6.70 16.26
C GLY A 194 7.56 6.28 14.85
N GLY A 195 6.63 6.40 13.89
CA GLY A 195 6.80 5.95 12.51
C GLY A 195 6.20 4.60 12.20
N PHE A 196 5.87 3.80 13.21
CA PHE A 196 5.25 2.49 13.05
C PHE A 196 3.73 2.55 13.12
N ASP A 197 3.05 1.75 12.29
CA ASP A 197 1.61 1.53 12.41
C ASP A 197 1.28 0.91 13.78
N GLN A 198 0.11 1.23 14.34
CA GLN A 198 -0.27 0.70 15.66
C GLN A 198 -0.40 -0.83 15.66
N MET A 199 -0.73 -1.45 14.54
CA MET A 199 -0.80 -2.92 14.44
C MET A 199 0.57 -3.58 14.61
N THR A 200 1.65 -2.85 14.33
CA THR A 200 3.04 -3.27 14.55
C THR A 200 3.55 -2.83 15.92
N ALA A 201 3.31 -1.57 16.29
CA ALA A 201 3.94 -0.95 17.46
C ALA A 201 3.35 -1.41 18.80
N VAL A 202 2.11 -1.87 18.82
CA VAL A 202 1.46 -2.29 20.06
C VAL A 202 1.92 -3.68 20.47
N VAL A 203 2.73 -3.76 21.53
CA VAL A 203 3.19 -5.03 22.10
C VAL A 203 1.99 -5.89 22.56
N GLY A 204 1.97 -7.16 22.18
CA GLY A 204 0.82 -8.06 22.35
C GLY A 204 -0.32 -7.73 21.40
N GLY A 205 -0.08 -6.91 20.39
CA GLY A 205 -1.06 -6.48 19.38
C GLY A 205 -1.21 -7.46 18.23
N PHE A 206 -1.61 -6.91 17.08
CA PHE A 206 -1.96 -7.74 15.93
C PHE A 206 -0.75 -8.50 15.37
N TRP A 207 0.38 -7.84 15.17
CA TRP A 207 1.58 -8.49 14.60
C TRP A 207 2.09 -9.62 15.52
N ASP A 208 2.22 -9.35 16.81
CA ASP A 208 2.62 -10.37 17.79
C ASP A 208 1.66 -11.57 17.79
N SER A 209 0.37 -11.30 17.64
CA SER A 209 -0.67 -12.33 17.58
C SER A 209 -0.51 -13.22 16.33
N MET A 210 -0.24 -12.63 15.15
CA MET A 210 0.00 -13.39 13.93
C MET A 210 1.23 -14.28 14.04
N LEU A 211 2.32 -13.78 14.64
CA LEU A 211 3.53 -14.56 14.88
C LEU A 211 3.27 -15.67 15.94
N GLY A 212 2.55 -15.36 17.00
CA GLY A 212 2.15 -16.32 18.03
C GLY A 212 1.26 -17.46 17.50
N GLU A 213 0.50 -17.22 16.45
CA GLU A 213 -0.27 -18.22 15.71
C GLU A 213 0.60 -19.09 14.77
N GLY A 214 1.93 -18.82 14.70
CA GLY A 214 2.85 -19.52 13.79
C GLY A 214 2.74 -19.09 12.34
N ARG A 215 2.10 -17.95 12.04
CA ARG A 215 1.96 -17.42 10.69
C ARG A 215 3.25 -16.76 10.25
N ARG A 216 3.59 -16.93 8.97
CA ARG A 216 4.61 -16.11 8.30
C ARG A 216 3.96 -14.80 7.91
N TRP A 217 4.09 -13.78 8.79
CA TRP A 217 3.51 -12.47 8.58
C TRP A 217 4.60 -11.40 8.68
N TRP A 218 5.00 -10.89 7.53
CA TRP A 218 6.10 -9.94 7.41
C TRP A 218 5.60 -8.52 7.60
N ILE A 219 6.50 -7.62 7.98
CA ILE A 219 6.27 -6.18 7.99
C ILE A 219 7.23 -5.52 7.02
N THR A 220 6.73 -4.49 6.33
CA THR A 220 7.52 -3.65 5.44
C THR A 220 7.58 -2.23 5.95
N ALA A 221 8.58 -1.49 5.48
CA ALA A 221 8.72 -0.06 5.67
C ALA A 221 8.89 0.58 4.30
N ASN A 222 8.14 1.63 4.00
CA ASN A 222 8.20 2.30 2.72
C ASN A 222 7.96 3.80 2.85
N SER A 223 8.17 4.53 1.77
CA SER A 223 7.95 5.97 1.73
C SER A 223 6.50 6.35 1.43
N ASP A 224 5.75 5.45 0.80
CA ASP A 224 4.41 5.73 0.28
C ASP A 224 4.42 7.04 -0.55
N SER A 225 5.35 7.07 -1.52
CA SER A 225 5.67 8.27 -2.29
C SER A 225 4.64 8.53 -3.37
N HIS A 226 4.10 9.75 -3.42
CA HIS A 226 3.09 10.13 -4.40
C HIS A 226 3.65 11.15 -5.39
N THR A 227 3.58 12.43 -5.05
CA THR A 227 3.92 13.52 -5.95
C THR A 227 5.08 14.32 -5.38
N HIS A 228 6.22 14.25 -6.06
CA HIS A 228 7.42 14.98 -5.68
C HIS A 228 7.77 16.06 -6.69
N TRP A 229 7.60 17.31 -6.29
CA TRP A 229 8.00 18.47 -7.08
C TRP A 229 9.25 19.15 -6.53
N SER A 230 9.61 18.86 -5.27
CA SER A 230 10.81 19.40 -4.61
C SER A 230 11.22 18.57 -3.40
N ASP A 231 12.51 18.59 -3.06
CA ASP A 231 13.02 18.00 -1.83
C ASP A 231 12.32 18.62 -0.61
N GLY A 232 12.04 17.80 0.38
CA GLY A 232 11.37 18.23 1.59
C GLY A 232 9.91 18.62 1.43
N GLY A 233 9.26 18.23 0.36
CA GLY A 233 7.81 18.38 0.09
C GLY A 233 6.92 17.76 1.17
N ALA A 234 5.63 17.69 0.95
CA ALA A 234 4.67 17.07 1.87
C ALA A 234 4.72 15.53 1.84
N ASP A 235 5.50 14.98 0.95
CA ASP A 235 5.65 13.56 0.67
C ASP A 235 7.14 13.17 0.72
N PHE A 236 7.46 11.88 0.75
CA PHE A 236 8.82 11.38 0.78
C PHE A 236 9.22 10.82 -0.59
N TRP A 237 10.47 11.03 -0.99
CA TRP A 237 11.03 10.29 -2.11
C TRP A 237 11.14 8.80 -1.78
N PRO A 238 11.06 7.90 -2.76
CA PRO A 238 11.29 6.48 -2.52
C PRO A 238 12.62 6.25 -1.79
N GLY A 239 12.55 5.65 -0.60
CA GLY A 239 13.67 5.40 0.29
C GLY A 239 14.12 6.56 1.17
N GLU A 240 13.49 7.74 1.08
CA GLU A 240 13.85 8.91 1.91
C GLU A 240 13.44 8.72 3.38
N TYR A 241 12.23 8.22 3.63
CA TYR A 241 11.70 8.08 4.99
C TYR A 241 12.14 6.76 5.63
N SER A 242 11.82 5.66 5.00
CA SER A 242 12.08 4.32 5.51
C SER A 242 12.30 3.34 4.37
N LYS A 243 12.91 2.21 4.68
CA LYS A 243 13.26 1.16 3.73
C LYS A 243 13.03 -0.20 4.37
N THR A 244 12.62 -1.16 3.56
CA THR A 244 12.64 -2.57 3.94
C THR A 244 14.01 -3.15 3.59
N TYR A 245 14.61 -3.83 4.54
CA TYR A 245 15.83 -4.63 4.35
C TYR A 245 15.45 -6.11 4.29
N VAL A 246 16.00 -6.84 3.31
CA VAL A 246 15.78 -8.25 3.08
C VAL A 246 17.11 -9.01 2.98
#